data_753f715c04f0c065687ea6f87bb7b5e1
#
_entry.id   753f715c04f0c065687ea6f87bb7b5e1
#
_cell.length_a   1.000
_cell.length_b   1.000
_cell.length_c   1.000
_cell.angle_alpha   90.00
_cell.angle_beta   90.00
_cell.angle_gamma   90.00
#
_symmetry.space_group_name_H-M   'P 1'
#
loop_
_entity.id
_entity.type
_entity.pdbx_description
1 polymer ?
#
loop_
_entity_poly.entity_id
_entity_poly.type
_entity_poly.pdbx_seq_one_letter_code
_entity_poly.pdbx_strand_id
1 'polypeptide(L)'
;PIFFFVNGELLVWEYPVSILSSFNEVWVLTYLFEGSFMSAWCKINNIEVVRVKPELHRSTEEVKAYIKDCIEVVVTPSLKNIENYSYSQTWWGNSAVESVVEKIRKAVESCVRITKAKTENILVTCPKANWTTDSDEYDDYVSEKGKIKKRPLIKGKGFSRADWLYSDARATNDYSHKNVLIYLIGKNPNTVLWNFCHSKGVDLDKELYAIASMVQWIFRGSVRKKEKMYLIMPSKEMRDLYFKWLETSDEDLVK
;
A
#
# COMPACT_ATOMS: atom_id res chain seq x y z
N PRO A 1 22.63 13.37 -14.77
CA PRO A 1 21.20 13.12 -14.63
C PRO A 1 20.48 13.61 -15.88
N ILE A 2 19.61 12.76 -16.43
CA ILE A 2 18.78 13.11 -17.58
C ILE A 2 17.43 13.52 -17.00
N PHE A 3 16.96 14.71 -17.37
CA PHE A 3 15.67 15.23 -16.94
C PHE A 3 14.68 15.15 -18.10
N PHE A 4 13.51 14.60 -17.86
CA PHE A 4 12.42 14.57 -18.82
C PHE A 4 11.25 15.39 -18.29
N PHE A 5 10.71 16.28 -19.12
CA PHE A 5 9.44 16.93 -18.87
C PHE A 5 8.33 16.06 -19.46
N VAL A 6 7.41 15.61 -18.62
CA VAL A 6 6.24 14.88 -19.07
C VAL A 6 5.04 15.82 -19.00
N ASN A 7 4.49 16.17 -20.16
CA ASN A 7 3.33 17.06 -20.35
C ASN A 7 3.42 18.44 -19.63
N GLY A 8 4.63 18.94 -19.38
CA GLY A 8 4.84 20.24 -18.74
C GLY A 8 4.58 20.28 -17.22
N GLU A 9 4.16 19.19 -16.61
CA GLU A 9 3.70 19.16 -15.20
C GLU A 9 4.61 18.38 -14.25
N LEU A 10 5.48 17.50 -14.76
CA LEU A 10 6.35 16.71 -13.90
C LEU A 10 7.76 16.59 -14.46
N LEU A 11 8.74 16.79 -13.59
CA LEU A 11 10.14 16.51 -13.86
C LEU A 11 10.44 15.06 -13.44
N VAL A 12 10.70 14.17 -14.42
CA VAL A 12 11.23 12.84 -14.15
C VAL A 12 12.75 12.92 -14.17
N TRP A 13 13.36 12.58 -13.05
CA TRP A 13 14.80 12.45 -12.94
C TRP A 13 15.18 10.98 -13.02
N GLU A 14 16.03 10.66 -13.99
CA GLU A 14 16.53 9.31 -14.20
C GLU A 14 17.96 9.17 -13.72
N TYR A 15 18.24 8.15 -12.94
CA TYR A 15 19.60 7.81 -12.55
C TYR A 15 20.41 7.37 -13.77
N PRO A 16 21.62 7.88 -13.98
CA PRO A 16 22.49 7.39 -15.03
C PRO A 16 22.89 5.92 -14.77
N VAL A 17 22.81 5.10 -15.80
CA VAL A 17 23.21 3.67 -15.73
C VAL A 17 24.65 3.51 -15.26
N SER A 18 25.53 4.48 -15.59
CA SER A 18 26.93 4.50 -15.16
C SER A 18 27.12 4.43 -13.63
N ILE A 19 26.11 4.79 -12.84
CA ILE A 19 26.18 4.62 -11.37
C ILE A 19 26.27 3.14 -11.02
N LEU A 20 25.46 2.28 -11.67
CA LEU A 20 25.51 0.84 -11.42
C LEU A 20 26.83 0.23 -11.88
N SER A 21 27.36 0.69 -13.02
CA SER A 21 28.66 0.24 -13.56
C SER A 21 29.85 0.60 -12.66
N SER A 22 29.67 1.48 -11.68
CA SER A 22 30.71 1.82 -10.71
C SER A 22 30.89 0.77 -9.61
N PHE A 23 30.00 -0.22 -9.55
CA PHE A 23 30.04 -1.30 -8.58
C PHE A 23 30.32 -2.65 -9.27
N ASN A 24 31.05 -3.53 -8.60
CA ASN A 24 31.28 -4.89 -9.11
C ASN A 24 29.99 -5.69 -9.13
N GLU A 25 29.13 -5.49 -8.13
CA GLU A 25 27.83 -6.15 -7.99
C GLU A 25 26.83 -5.19 -7.36
N VAL A 26 25.56 -5.28 -7.79
CA VAL A 26 24.44 -4.51 -7.21
C VAL A 26 23.34 -5.48 -6.83
N TRP A 27 22.96 -5.48 -5.56
CA TRP A 27 21.90 -6.33 -5.03
C TRP A 27 20.65 -5.50 -4.68
N VAL A 28 19.52 -5.90 -5.26
CA VAL A 28 18.22 -5.28 -4.95
C VAL A 28 17.40 -6.23 -4.09
N LEU A 29 17.27 -5.90 -2.82
CA LEU A 29 16.51 -6.69 -1.84
C LEU A 29 15.08 -6.17 -1.76
N THR A 30 14.19 -6.78 -2.51
CA THR A 30 12.75 -6.43 -2.53
C THR A 30 11.90 -7.65 -2.83
N TYR A 31 10.64 -7.59 -2.45
CA TYR A 31 9.66 -8.62 -2.79
C TYR A 31 8.91 -8.21 -4.07
N LEU A 32 8.71 -9.18 -4.99
CA LEU A 32 8.05 -8.97 -6.28
C LEU A 32 8.67 -7.79 -7.05
N PHE A 33 9.97 -7.88 -7.29
CA PHE A 33 10.77 -6.85 -7.97
C PHE A 33 10.14 -6.40 -9.30
N GLU A 34 9.57 -7.35 -10.05
CA GLU A 34 9.00 -7.16 -11.38
C GLU A 34 7.85 -6.12 -11.40
N GLY A 35 7.12 -5.98 -10.29
CA GLY A 35 6.10 -4.96 -10.10
C GLY A 35 6.64 -3.57 -9.76
N SER A 36 7.95 -3.37 -9.67
CA SER A 36 8.54 -2.11 -9.24
C SER A 36 8.94 -1.19 -10.40
N PHE A 37 8.97 0.13 -10.16
CA PHE A 37 9.56 1.08 -11.10
C PHE A 37 11.04 0.84 -11.36
N MET A 38 11.77 0.25 -10.41
CA MET A 38 13.16 -0.14 -10.62
C MET A 38 13.30 -1.24 -11.67
N SER A 39 12.40 -2.22 -11.68
CA SER A 39 12.33 -3.24 -12.74
C SER A 39 12.05 -2.61 -14.11
N ALA A 40 11.08 -1.69 -14.18
CA ALA A 40 10.80 -0.97 -15.43
C ALA A 40 12.01 -0.17 -15.91
N TRP A 41 12.69 0.52 -15.02
CA TRP A 41 13.92 1.26 -15.35
C TRP A 41 15.04 0.35 -15.84
N CYS A 42 15.24 -0.81 -15.24
CA CYS A 42 16.20 -1.81 -15.73
C CYS A 42 15.86 -2.24 -17.17
N LYS A 43 14.58 -2.52 -17.44
CA LYS A 43 14.13 -2.90 -18.79
C LYS A 43 14.33 -1.79 -19.81
N ILE A 44 14.00 -0.54 -19.48
CA ILE A 44 14.19 0.63 -20.35
C ILE A 44 15.67 0.81 -20.72
N ASN A 45 16.57 0.51 -19.79
CA ASN A 45 18.01 0.70 -19.98
C ASN A 45 18.74 -0.59 -20.40
N ASN A 46 18.02 -1.65 -20.76
CA ASN A 46 18.56 -2.97 -21.14
C ASN A 46 19.57 -3.53 -20.11
N ILE A 47 19.28 -3.32 -18.82
CA ILE A 47 20.08 -3.88 -17.73
C ILE A 47 19.59 -5.30 -17.45
N GLU A 48 20.50 -6.25 -17.58
CA GLU A 48 20.22 -7.63 -17.21
C GLU A 48 20.02 -7.76 -15.70
N VAL A 49 18.92 -8.38 -15.30
CA VAL A 49 18.59 -8.62 -13.89
C VAL A 49 18.54 -10.13 -13.67
N VAL A 50 19.46 -10.62 -12.85
CA VAL A 50 19.49 -12.04 -12.44
C VAL A 50 18.71 -12.21 -11.15
N ARG A 51 17.67 -13.04 -11.18
CA ARG A 51 16.93 -13.40 -9.98
C ARG A 51 17.67 -14.46 -9.19
N VAL A 52 18.16 -14.09 -8.03
CA VAL A 52 18.76 -15.02 -7.09
C VAL A 52 17.73 -15.38 -6.02
N LYS A 53 17.44 -16.68 -5.89
CA LYS A 53 16.67 -17.20 -4.76
C LYS A 53 17.65 -17.37 -3.60
N PRO A 54 17.57 -16.57 -2.52
CA PRO A 54 18.43 -16.81 -1.37
C PRO A 54 18.08 -18.18 -0.78
N GLU A 55 19.05 -18.85 -0.20
CA GLU A 55 18.79 -20.03 0.63
C GLU A 55 18.06 -19.61 1.91
N LEU A 56 16.79 -19.31 1.77
CA LEU A 56 15.92 -18.96 2.88
C LEU A 56 15.54 -20.26 3.60
N HIS A 57 15.44 -20.18 4.92
CA HIS A 57 14.95 -21.28 5.75
C HIS A 57 13.49 -21.66 5.48
N ARG A 58 12.79 -20.91 4.59
CA ARG A 58 11.38 -21.13 4.22
C ARG A 58 11.12 -20.75 2.78
N SER A 59 10.36 -21.59 2.09
CA SER A 59 9.84 -21.25 0.76
C SER A 59 8.74 -20.17 0.86
N THR A 60 8.44 -19.50 -0.25
CA THR A 60 7.34 -18.53 -0.31
C THR A 60 6.00 -19.22 -0.04
N GLU A 61 5.83 -20.46 -0.49
CA GLU A 61 4.64 -21.28 -0.25
C GLU A 61 4.44 -21.55 1.25
N GLU A 62 5.50 -21.90 1.97
CA GLU A 62 5.44 -22.06 3.44
C GLU A 62 5.08 -20.77 4.13
N VAL A 63 5.59 -19.63 3.63
CA VAL A 63 5.23 -18.30 4.14
C VAL A 63 3.76 -18.00 3.90
N LYS A 64 3.23 -18.24 2.71
CA LYS A 64 1.80 -18.06 2.38
C LYS A 64 0.91 -18.98 3.18
N ALA A 65 1.35 -20.22 3.42
CA ALA A 65 0.61 -21.18 4.24
C ALA A 65 0.41 -20.67 5.67
N TYR A 66 1.50 -20.28 6.36
CA TYR A 66 1.32 -19.75 7.73
C TYR A 66 0.57 -18.41 7.77
N ILE A 67 0.64 -17.59 6.73
CA ILE A 67 -0.13 -16.35 6.64
C ILE A 67 -1.63 -16.66 6.61
N LYS A 68 -2.05 -17.67 5.86
CA LYS A 68 -3.45 -18.13 5.85
C LYS A 68 -3.94 -18.53 7.23
N ASP A 69 -3.07 -19.12 8.03
CA ASP A 69 -3.41 -19.54 9.41
C ASP A 69 -3.38 -18.36 10.40
N CYS A 70 -2.49 -17.42 10.20
CA CYS A 70 -2.28 -16.29 11.12
C CYS A 70 -3.19 -15.10 10.85
N ILE A 71 -3.54 -14.82 9.58
CA ILE A 71 -4.29 -13.60 9.22
C ILE A 71 -5.76 -13.92 8.98
N GLU A 72 -6.61 -13.29 9.78
CA GLU A 72 -8.05 -13.29 9.60
C GLU A 72 -8.50 -11.96 8.94
N VAL A 73 -9.06 -12.05 7.72
CA VAL A 73 -9.62 -10.88 7.04
C VAL A 73 -11.03 -10.63 7.58
N VAL A 74 -11.22 -9.50 8.27
CA VAL A 74 -12.50 -9.16 8.90
C VAL A 74 -13.37 -8.39 7.91
N VAL A 75 -14.54 -8.96 7.57
CA VAL A 75 -15.53 -8.34 6.69
C VAL A 75 -16.89 -8.31 7.38
N THR A 76 -17.48 -7.12 7.52
CA THR A 76 -18.81 -6.91 8.09
C THR A 76 -19.79 -6.44 7.01
N PRO A 77 -21.11 -6.54 7.22
CA PRO A 77 -22.10 -5.96 6.31
C PRO A 77 -21.87 -4.46 6.07
N SER A 78 -21.49 -3.70 7.11
CA SER A 78 -21.18 -2.27 6.97
C SER A 78 -19.94 -2.01 6.12
N LEU A 79 -18.94 -2.91 6.15
CA LEU A 79 -17.77 -2.83 5.30
C LEU A 79 -18.12 -3.06 3.83
N LYS A 80 -19.03 -4.01 3.54
CA LYS A 80 -19.52 -4.27 2.19
C LYS A 80 -20.19 -3.06 1.53
N ASN A 81 -20.84 -2.20 2.33
CA ASN A 81 -21.49 -0.99 1.82
C ASN A 81 -20.52 0.08 1.31
N ILE A 82 -19.24 -0.05 1.59
CA ILE A 82 -18.18 0.90 1.21
C ILE A 82 -17.08 0.23 0.38
N GLU A 83 -17.21 -1.04 0.03
CA GLU A 83 -16.14 -1.83 -0.60
C GLU A 83 -15.80 -1.43 -2.03
N ASN A 84 -16.74 -0.76 -2.73
CA ASN A 84 -16.59 -0.34 -4.11
C ASN A 84 -15.97 1.06 -4.27
N TYR A 85 -15.58 1.71 -3.19
CA TYR A 85 -14.80 2.95 -3.29
C TYR A 85 -13.37 2.65 -3.74
N SER A 86 -12.81 3.53 -4.56
CA SER A 86 -11.47 3.35 -5.13
C SER A 86 -10.36 3.37 -4.08
N TYR A 87 -10.51 4.16 -3.01
CA TYR A 87 -9.48 4.39 -1.98
C TYR A 87 -8.13 4.87 -2.54
N SER A 88 -8.04 5.25 -3.82
CA SER A 88 -6.84 5.83 -4.40
C SER A 88 -6.55 7.22 -3.80
N GLN A 89 -5.31 7.69 -3.91
CA GLN A 89 -4.94 9.02 -3.40
C GLN A 89 -5.81 10.13 -4.02
N THR A 90 -6.05 10.07 -5.34
CA THR A 90 -6.93 11.02 -6.04
C THR A 90 -8.36 10.93 -5.53
N TRP A 91 -8.87 9.71 -5.31
CA TRP A 91 -10.21 9.51 -4.77
C TRP A 91 -10.34 10.14 -3.37
N TRP A 92 -9.38 9.90 -2.48
CA TRP A 92 -9.33 10.51 -1.17
C TRP A 92 -9.27 12.05 -1.25
N GLY A 93 -8.55 12.60 -2.23
CA GLY A 93 -8.46 14.03 -2.46
C GLY A 93 -9.81 14.65 -2.87
N ASN A 94 -10.55 13.97 -3.76
CA ASN A 94 -11.78 14.48 -4.36
C ASN A 94 -13.05 14.10 -3.59
N SER A 95 -13.08 12.89 -3.00
CA SER A 95 -14.28 12.33 -2.37
C SER A 95 -14.26 12.38 -0.85
N ALA A 96 -13.29 13.05 -0.25
CA ALA A 96 -13.16 13.21 1.19
C ALA A 96 -14.24 14.14 1.76
N VAL A 97 -15.47 13.96 1.29
CA VAL A 97 -16.63 14.61 1.87
C VAL A 97 -16.87 14.03 3.25
N GLU A 98 -17.22 14.87 4.18
CA GLU A 98 -17.47 14.54 5.59
C GLU A 98 -18.31 13.27 5.78
N SER A 99 -19.37 13.09 4.96
CA SER A 99 -20.25 11.93 5.01
C SER A 99 -19.58 10.61 4.61
N VAL A 100 -18.64 10.61 3.68
CA VAL A 100 -17.94 9.41 3.20
C VAL A 100 -16.91 8.96 4.23
N VAL A 101 -16.10 9.88 4.74
CA VAL A 101 -15.10 9.58 5.78
C VAL A 101 -15.79 9.05 7.04
N GLU A 102 -16.91 9.64 7.43
CA GLU A 102 -17.71 9.17 8.58
C GLU A 102 -18.25 7.74 8.36
N LYS A 103 -18.74 7.44 7.15
CA LYS A 103 -19.19 6.06 6.81
C LYS A 103 -18.05 5.06 6.89
N ILE A 104 -16.88 5.41 6.34
CA ILE A 104 -15.68 4.57 6.40
C ILE A 104 -15.28 4.32 7.86
N ARG A 105 -15.18 5.41 8.65
CA ARG A 105 -14.82 5.30 10.06
C ARG A 105 -15.75 4.36 10.81
N LYS A 106 -17.07 4.53 10.68
CA LYS A 106 -18.07 3.68 11.36
C LYS A 106 -17.99 2.23 10.92
N ALA A 107 -17.79 1.97 9.62
CA ALA A 107 -17.67 0.61 9.11
C ALA A 107 -16.40 -0.08 9.64
N VAL A 108 -15.28 0.63 9.64
CA VAL A 108 -14.01 0.10 10.17
C VAL A 108 -14.10 -0.10 11.69
N GLU A 109 -14.69 0.82 12.44
CA GLU A 109 -14.92 0.66 13.89
C GLU A 109 -15.77 -0.59 14.20
N SER A 110 -16.74 -0.93 13.32
CA SER A 110 -17.51 -2.16 13.48
C SER A 110 -16.66 -3.42 13.33
N CYS A 111 -15.69 -3.41 12.42
CA CYS A 111 -14.73 -4.50 12.26
C CYS A 111 -13.79 -4.59 13.47
N VAL A 112 -13.25 -3.47 13.92
CA VAL A 112 -12.35 -3.42 15.08
C VAL A 112 -13.03 -3.98 16.34
N ARG A 113 -14.32 -3.71 16.56
CA ARG A 113 -15.07 -4.27 17.69
C ARG A 113 -15.10 -5.81 17.71
N ILE A 114 -15.13 -6.44 16.52
CA ILE A 114 -15.09 -7.91 16.41
C ILE A 114 -13.74 -8.45 16.89
N THR A 115 -12.66 -7.76 16.62
CA THR A 115 -11.30 -8.21 17.01
C THR A 115 -11.06 -8.17 18.51
N LYS A 116 -11.86 -7.41 19.26
CA LYS A 116 -11.69 -7.14 20.70
C LYS A 116 -10.29 -6.59 21.06
N ALA A 117 -9.55 -6.09 20.08
CA ALA A 117 -8.21 -5.57 20.28
C ALA A 117 -8.24 -4.21 20.97
N LYS A 118 -7.19 -3.93 21.74
CA LYS A 118 -6.94 -2.60 22.29
C LYS A 118 -6.51 -1.66 21.17
N THR A 119 -6.85 -0.38 21.28
CA THR A 119 -6.54 0.61 20.24
C THR A 119 -5.05 0.82 20.01
N GLU A 120 -4.22 0.59 21.03
CA GLU A 120 -2.76 0.62 20.94
C GLU A 120 -2.16 -0.51 20.08
N ASN A 121 -2.93 -1.58 19.80
CA ASN A 121 -2.51 -2.70 18.95
C ASN A 121 -2.94 -2.52 17.48
N ILE A 122 -3.50 -1.38 17.14
CA ILE A 122 -3.99 -1.08 15.79
C ILE A 122 -2.93 -0.30 15.02
N LEU A 123 -2.72 -0.69 13.77
CA LEU A 123 -1.94 0.05 12.78
C LEU A 123 -2.82 0.41 11.60
N VAL A 124 -2.79 1.66 11.17
CA VAL A 124 -3.64 2.18 10.08
C VAL A 124 -2.78 2.74 8.96
N THR A 125 -3.17 2.51 7.71
CA THR A 125 -2.70 3.30 6.57
C THR A 125 -3.87 3.92 5.83
N CYS A 126 -3.76 5.22 5.61
CA CYS A 126 -4.61 6.05 4.76
C CYS A 126 -3.78 7.28 4.38
N PRO A 127 -4.23 8.16 3.47
CA PRO A 127 -3.53 9.43 3.25
C PRO A 127 -3.37 10.21 4.57
N LYS A 128 -2.20 10.78 4.79
CA LYS A 128 -1.86 11.48 6.04
C LYS A 128 -2.86 12.58 6.38
N ALA A 129 -3.29 13.33 5.38
CA ALA A 129 -4.31 14.38 5.51
C ALA A 129 -5.67 13.89 6.03
N ASN A 130 -5.99 12.61 5.89
CA ASN A 130 -7.19 12.00 6.45
C ASN A 130 -6.94 11.32 7.80
N TRP A 131 -5.71 11.35 8.31
CA TRP A 131 -5.35 10.80 9.61
C TRP A 131 -5.09 11.87 10.67
N THR A 132 -4.36 12.93 10.33
CA THR A 132 -3.95 13.99 11.27
C THR A 132 -4.09 15.39 10.66
N THR A 133 -4.33 16.38 11.49
CA THR A 133 -4.34 17.80 11.13
C THR A 133 -2.95 18.40 10.99
N ASP A 134 -1.89 17.64 11.32
CA ASP A 134 -0.49 18.10 11.23
C ASP A 134 0.09 17.98 9.81
N SER A 135 -0.75 17.78 8.80
CA SER A 135 -0.30 17.71 7.40
C SER A 135 -0.54 19.05 6.71
N ASP A 136 0.52 19.68 6.23
CA ASP A 136 0.48 20.96 5.52
C ASP A 136 -0.29 20.91 4.18
N GLU A 137 -0.68 19.72 3.72
CA GLU A 137 -1.21 19.57 2.37
C GLU A 137 -2.72 19.75 2.21
N TYR A 138 -3.57 19.50 3.25
CA TYR A 138 -5.03 19.44 3.03
C TYR A 138 -5.86 19.65 4.30
N ASP A 139 -5.54 20.61 5.15
CA ASP A 139 -6.28 20.82 6.41
C ASP A 139 -7.69 21.35 6.20
N ASP A 140 -7.90 22.14 5.15
CA ASP A 140 -9.18 22.75 4.85
C ASP A 140 -9.69 22.35 3.46
N TYR A 141 -10.98 22.16 3.33
CA TYR A 141 -11.64 21.94 2.04
C TYR A 141 -12.86 22.83 1.88
N VAL A 142 -13.20 23.17 0.65
CA VAL A 142 -14.41 23.93 0.33
C VAL A 142 -15.58 22.94 0.25
N SER A 143 -16.56 23.08 1.16
CA SER A 143 -17.78 22.27 1.14
C SER A 143 -18.66 22.62 -0.07
N GLU A 144 -19.62 21.73 -0.40
CA GLU A 144 -20.63 21.97 -1.46
C GLU A 144 -21.40 23.29 -1.28
N LYS A 145 -21.43 23.83 -0.05
CA LYS A 145 -22.05 25.13 0.29
C LYS A 145 -21.07 26.30 0.26
N GLY A 146 -19.88 26.13 -0.33
CA GLY A 146 -18.86 27.17 -0.44
C GLY A 146 -18.21 27.60 0.89
N LYS A 147 -18.39 26.82 1.97
CA LYS A 147 -17.77 27.11 3.28
C LYS A 147 -16.49 26.33 3.43
N ILE A 148 -15.44 26.98 3.90
CA ILE A 148 -14.20 26.36 4.30
C ILE A 148 -14.45 25.53 5.57
N LYS A 149 -14.13 24.24 5.52
CA LYS A 149 -14.26 23.31 6.63
C LYS A 149 -12.99 22.51 6.80
N LYS A 150 -12.68 22.13 8.04
CA LYS A 150 -11.60 21.19 8.32
C LYS A 150 -11.91 19.82 7.71
N ARG A 151 -10.90 19.20 7.13
CA ARG A 151 -11.03 17.86 6.56
C ARG A 151 -11.38 16.84 7.64
N PRO A 152 -12.40 15.99 7.41
CA PRO A 152 -12.77 14.97 8.38
C PRO A 152 -11.68 13.89 8.46
N LEU A 153 -11.35 13.48 9.68
CA LEU A 153 -10.31 12.51 9.95
C LEU A 153 -10.88 11.10 10.18
N ILE A 154 -10.13 10.10 9.74
CA ILE A 154 -10.37 8.70 10.11
C ILE A 154 -10.05 8.50 11.60
N LYS A 155 -8.95 9.11 12.09
CA LYS A 155 -8.61 9.09 13.51
C LYS A 155 -9.74 9.71 14.35
N GLY A 156 -10.31 8.90 15.21
CA GLY A 156 -11.42 9.29 16.07
C GLY A 156 -11.43 8.49 17.37
N LYS A 157 -12.53 8.54 18.11
CA LYS A 157 -12.66 7.92 19.42
C LYS A 157 -12.28 6.41 19.43
N GLY A 158 -12.64 5.67 18.38
CA GLY A 158 -12.31 4.23 18.22
C GLY A 158 -10.85 3.97 17.87
N PHE A 159 -10.07 4.97 17.48
CA PHE A 159 -8.70 4.86 17.02
C PHE A 159 -7.74 5.81 17.76
N SER A 160 -8.12 6.33 18.91
CA SER A 160 -7.41 7.42 19.61
C SER A 160 -5.93 7.08 19.90
N ARG A 161 -5.61 5.82 20.11
CA ARG A 161 -4.24 5.32 20.37
C ARG A 161 -3.68 4.44 19.25
N ALA A 162 -4.36 4.38 18.10
CA ALA A 162 -3.85 3.66 16.94
C ALA A 162 -2.68 4.42 16.33
N ASP A 163 -1.72 3.67 15.82
CA ASP A 163 -0.61 4.24 15.06
C ASP A 163 -0.95 4.32 13.57
N TRP A 164 -0.34 5.29 12.91
CA TRP A 164 -0.40 5.44 11.48
C TRP A 164 0.96 5.16 10.86
N LEU A 165 0.94 4.43 9.73
CA LEU A 165 2.14 4.17 8.95
C LEU A 165 1.84 4.35 7.46
N TYR A 166 2.69 5.11 6.79
CA TYR A 166 2.58 5.30 5.34
C TYR A 166 2.66 3.97 4.58
N SER A 167 1.84 3.80 3.54
CA SER A 167 1.74 2.53 2.78
C SER A 167 3.06 2.07 2.14
N ASP A 168 3.96 3.00 1.83
CA ASP A 168 5.27 2.72 1.25
C ASP A 168 6.42 2.80 2.27
N ALA A 169 6.12 2.81 3.57
CA ALA A 169 7.15 2.80 4.61
C ALA A 169 8.05 1.58 4.49
N ARG A 170 9.35 1.82 4.47
CA ARG A 170 10.39 0.80 4.34
C ARG A 170 11.20 0.69 5.62
N ALA A 171 11.89 -0.43 5.79
CA ALA A 171 12.92 -0.63 6.81
C ALA A 171 12.52 -0.31 8.27
N THR A 172 11.25 -0.54 8.67
CA THR A 172 10.83 -0.41 10.07
C THR A 172 10.31 -1.74 10.62
N ASN A 173 10.62 -2.00 11.90
CA ASN A 173 10.16 -3.17 12.67
C ASN A 173 9.34 -2.75 13.90
N ASP A 174 9.13 -1.47 14.10
CA ASP A 174 8.54 -0.90 15.33
C ASP A 174 7.11 -1.35 15.57
N TYR A 175 6.42 -1.78 14.51
CA TYR A 175 5.01 -2.17 14.53
C TYR A 175 4.77 -3.67 14.63
N SER A 176 5.81 -4.49 14.84
CA SER A 176 5.69 -5.96 14.90
C SER A 176 4.84 -6.50 16.05
N HIS A 177 4.40 -5.64 16.97
CA HIS A 177 3.45 -5.95 18.04
C HIS A 177 2.00 -5.63 17.67
N LYS A 178 1.75 -4.98 16.52
CA LYS A 178 0.40 -4.63 16.06
C LYS A 178 -0.30 -5.85 15.48
N ASN A 179 -1.44 -6.20 16.05
CA ASN A 179 -2.22 -7.37 15.64
C ASN A 179 -3.55 -7.04 14.95
N VAL A 180 -3.87 -5.76 14.75
CA VAL A 180 -4.97 -5.31 13.90
C VAL A 180 -4.43 -4.30 12.90
N LEU A 181 -4.49 -4.65 11.62
CA LEU A 181 -4.05 -3.81 10.53
C LEU A 181 -5.24 -3.31 9.72
N ILE A 182 -5.30 -2.01 9.49
CA ILE A 182 -6.36 -1.34 8.73
C ILE A 182 -5.76 -0.71 7.49
N TYR A 183 -6.09 -1.24 6.32
CA TYR A 183 -5.54 -0.84 5.02
C TYR A 183 -6.58 -0.07 4.21
N LEU A 184 -6.50 1.27 4.22
CA LEU A 184 -7.46 2.19 3.58
C LEU A 184 -6.88 2.83 2.31
N ILE A 185 -6.09 2.09 1.56
CA ILE A 185 -5.46 2.56 0.32
C ILE A 185 -5.87 1.67 -0.84
N GLY A 186 -6.31 2.28 -1.95
CA GLY A 186 -6.32 1.66 -3.27
C GLY A 186 -4.99 1.96 -3.96
N LYS A 187 -4.13 0.97 -4.08
CA LYS A 187 -2.75 1.17 -4.52
C LYS A 187 -2.64 1.14 -6.03
N ASN A 188 -2.26 2.28 -6.60
CA ASN A 188 -1.96 2.40 -8.02
C ASN A 188 -0.56 3.00 -8.22
N PRO A 189 0.16 2.65 -9.27
CA PRO A 189 1.40 3.33 -9.63
C PRO A 189 1.11 4.80 -9.95
N ASN A 190 2.10 5.66 -9.71
CA ASN A 190 2.01 7.07 -10.11
C ASN A 190 1.77 7.14 -11.63
N THR A 191 0.67 7.80 -12.04
CA THR A 191 0.22 7.84 -13.44
C THR A 191 1.28 8.44 -14.37
N VAL A 192 2.02 9.45 -13.93
CA VAL A 192 3.04 10.09 -14.77
C VAL A 192 4.22 9.16 -14.97
N LEU A 193 4.71 8.51 -13.92
CA LEU A 193 5.79 7.53 -14.03
C LEU A 193 5.35 6.31 -14.84
N TRP A 194 4.11 5.87 -14.68
CA TRP A 194 3.55 4.78 -15.48
C TRP A 194 3.49 5.14 -16.96
N ASN A 195 2.98 6.34 -17.31
CA ASN A 195 2.94 6.84 -18.68
C ASN A 195 4.35 7.02 -19.27
N PHE A 196 5.32 7.47 -18.45
CA PHE A 196 6.71 7.55 -18.86
C PHE A 196 7.27 6.17 -19.24
N CYS A 197 7.09 5.15 -18.40
CA CYS A 197 7.52 3.79 -18.71
C CYS A 197 6.86 3.27 -20.00
N HIS A 198 5.55 3.46 -20.12
CA HIS A 198 4.78 3.07 -21.30
C HIS A 198 5.29 3.75 -22.59
N SER A 199 5.61 5.06 -22.54
CA SER A 199 6.20 5.79 -23.67
C SER A 199 7.58 5.27 -24.08
N LYS A 200 8.27 4.56 -23.19
CA LYS A 200 9.54 3.88 -23.45
C LYS A 200 9.38 2.41 -23.85
N GLY A 201 8.13 1.98 -24.10
CA GLY A 201 7.82 0.60 -24.50
C GLY A 201 7.84 -0.42 -23.37
N VAL A 202 7.78 0.03 -22.11
CA VAL A 202 7.77 -0.86 -20.94
C VAL A 202 6.48 -0.66 -20.15
N ASP A 203 5.67 -1.71 -20.07
CA ASP A 203 4.46 -1.74 -19.26
C ASP A 203 4.77 -2.23 -17.85
N LEU A 204 4.34 -1.46 -16.86
CA LEU A 204 4.38 -1.85 -15.46
C LEU A 204 3.06 -2.55 -15.11
N ASP A 205 3.17 -3.76 -14.56
CA ASP A 205 2.01 -4.48 -14.04
C ASP A 205 1.46 -3.79 -12.78
N LYS A 206 0.25 -3.22 -12.91
CA LYS A 206 -0.40 -2.47 -11.83
C LYS A 206 -0.84 -3.36 -10.67
N GLU A 207 -1.28 -4.58 -10.96
CA GLU A 207 -1.70 -5.52 -9.93
C GLU A 207 -0.48 -6.00 -9.13
N LEU A 208 0.58 -6.37 -9.80
CA LEU A 208 1.83 -6.78 -9.15
C LEU A 208 2.44 -5.65 -8.31
N TYR A 209 2.39 -4.41 -8.81
CA TYR A 209 2.80 -3.23 -8.05
C TYR A 209 1.97 -3.07 -6.77
N ALA A 210 0.64 -3.20 -6.88
CA ALA A 210 -0.27 -3.08 -5.74
C ALA A 210 -0.05 -4.20 -4.72
N ILE A 211 0.08 -5.46 -5.18
CA ILE A 211 0.36 -6.63 -4.33
C ILE A 211 1.68 -6.45 -3.59
N ALA A 212 2.76 -6.10 -4.31
CA ALA A 212 4.08 -5.93 -3.69
C ALA A 212 4.08 -4.88 -2.58
N SER A 213 3.43 -3.73 -2.81
CA SER A 213 3.32 -2.67 -1.82
C SER A 213 2.48 -3.08 -0.61
N MET A 214 1.30 -3.67 -0.86
CA MET A 214 0.37 -4.12 0.17
C MET A 214 0.98 -5.20 1.07
N VAL A 215 1.57 -6.22 0.48
CA VAL A 215 2.16 -7.34 1.24
C VAL A 215 3.30 -6.85 2.11
N GLN A 216 4.20 -6.01 1.58
CA GLN A 216 5.29 -5.44 2.35
C GLN A 216 4.80 -4.60 3.55
N TRP A 217 3.65 -3.93 3.43
CA TRP A 217 3.05 -3.19 4.53
C TRP A 217 2.40 -4.13 5.55
N ILE A 218 1.68 -5.17 5.12
CA ILE A 218 1.07 -6.18 6.01
C ILE A 218 2.13 -6.84 6.89
N PHE A 219 3.30 -7.10 6.33
CA PHE A 219 4.43 -7.67 7.07
C PHE A 219 5.05 -6.73 8.12
N ARG A 220 4.54 -5.52 8.32
CA ARG A 220 4.93 -4.67 9.45
C ARG A 220 4.27 -5.10 10.76
N GLY A 221 3.14 -5.78 10.69
CA GLY A 221 2.40 -6.28 11.85
C GLY A 221 2.95 -7.58 12.45
N SER A 222 2.18 -8.13 13.37
CA SER A 222 2.53 -9.31 14.18
C SER A 222 2.70 -10.60 13.38
N VAL A 223 2.22 -10.65 12.14
CA VAL A 223 2.41 -11.81 11.25
C VAL A 223 3.89 -12.19 11.07
N ARG A 224 4.81 -11.24 11.16
CA ARG A 224 6.26 -11.53 11.14
C ARG A 224 6.71 -12.48 12.24
N LYS A 225 6.02 -12.44 13.38
CA LYS A 225 6.27 -13.30 14.54
C LYS A 225 5.42 -14.57 14.50
N LYS A 226 4.67 -14.79 13.41
CA LYS A 226 3.67 -15.87 13.28
C LYS A 226 2.56 -15.81 14.35
N GLU A 227 2.24 -14.61 14.80
CA GLU A 227 1.16 -14.38 15.75
C GLU A 227 -0.14 -14.08 14.99
N LYS A 228 -1.29 -14.40 15.61
CA LYS A 228 -2.60 -14.13 15.03
C LYS A 228 -2.77 -12.62 14.81
N MET A 229 -3.27 -12.26 13.62
CA MET A 229 -3.47 -10.90 13.19
C MET A 229 -4.81 -10.74 12.46
N TYR A 230 -5.46 -9.61 12.65
CA TYR A 230 -6.66 -9.24 11.93
C TYR A 230 -6.33 -8.20 10.84
N LEU A 231 -6.85 -8.44 9.64
CA LEU A 231 -6.70 -7.50 8.52
C LEU A 231 -8.08 -6.95 8.15
N ILE A 232 -8.22 -5.63 8.22
CA ILE A 232 -9.40 -4.88 7.84
C ILE A 232 -9.07 -4.09 6.59
N MET A 233 -9.67 -4.47 5.48
CA MET A 233 -9.40 -3.90 4.16
C MET A 233 -10.73 -3.60 3.47
N PRO A 234 -11.22 -2.35 3.50
CA PRO A 234 -12.50 -1.99 2.90
C PRO A 234 -12.55 -2.17 1.39
N SER A 235 -11.50 -1.80 0.66
CA SER A 235 -11.45 -1.96 -0.80
C SER A 235 -11.61 -3.43 -1.20
N LYS A 236 -12.66 -3.73 -1.98
CA LYS A 236 -12.85 -5.08 -2.54
C LYS A 236 -11.71 -5.45 -3.47
N GLU A 237 -11.29 -4.53 -4.32
CA GLU A 237 -10.15 -4.72 -5.24
C GLU A 237 -8.90 -5.18 -4.50
N MET A 238 -8.52 -4.47 -3.43
CA MET A 238 -7.33 -4.81 -2.65
C MET A 238 -7.47 -6.14 -1.91
N ARG A 239 -8.68 -6.49 -1.43
CA ARG A 239 -8.93 -7.82 -0.85
C ARG A 239 -8.81 -8.94 -1.88
N ASP A 240 -9.35 -8.72 -3.08
CA ASP A 240 -9.26 -9.71 -4.17
C ASP A 240 -7.79 -9.91 -4.58
N LEU A 241 -7.00 -8.84 -4.66
CA LEU A 241 -5.55 -8.92 -4.91
C LEU A 241 -4.80 -9.65 -3.77
N TYR A 242 -5.19 -9.43 -2.52
CA TYR A 242 -4.61 -10.15 -1.38
C TYR A 242 -4.88 -11.66 -1.47
N PHE A 243 -6.10 -12.07 -1.77
CA PHE A 243 -6.43 -13.48 -1.92
C PHE A 243 -5.78 -14.09 -3.18
N LYS A 244 -5.76 -13.36 -4.30
CA LYS A 244 -5.02 -13.75 -5.51
C LYS A 244 -3.55 -14.03 -5.18
N TRP A 245 -2.91 -13.14 -4.43
CA TRP A 245 -1.53 -13.34 -3.99
C TRP A 245 -1.35 -14.58 -3.13
N LEU A 246 -2.26 -14.85 -2.19
CA LEU A 246 -2.18 -16.04 -1.33
C LEU A 246 -2.33 -17.35 -2.09
N GLU A 247 -3.08 -17.36 -3.18
CA GLU A 247 -3.46 -18.56 -3.92
C GLU A 247 -2.55 -18.85 -5.12
N THR A 248 -1.83 -17.83 -5.60
CA THR A 248 -0.98 -17.92 -6.80
C THR A 248 0.48 -18.05 -6.38
N SER A 249 1.28 -18.88 -7.07
CA SER A 249 2.73 -18.91 -6.86
C SER A 249 3.38 -17.60 -7.26
N ASP A 250 4.55 -17.26 -6.69
CA ASP A 250 5.25 -16.04 -7.08
C ASP A 250 5.72 -16.10 -8.55
N GLU A 251 6.01 -17.30 -9.06
CA GLU A 251 6.39 -17.51 -10.45
C GLU A 251 5.22 -17.22 -11.42
N ASP A 252 4.00 -17.56 -11.02
CA ASP A 252 2.79 -17.29 -11.83
C ASP A 252 2.29 -15.85 -11.69
N LEU A 253 2.61 -15.17 -10.58
CA LEU A 253 2.29 -13.76 -10.41
C LEU A 253 3.12 -12.84 -11.33
N VAL A 254 4.32 -13.27 -11.73
CA VAL A 254 5.26 -12.45 -12.52
C VAL A 254 5.30 -12.82 -14.01
N LYS A 255 4.47 -13.75 -14.46
CA LYS A 255 4.24 -14.08 -15.88
C LYS A 255 3.32 -13.09 -16.55
#